data_20f54ef1829955e4c1b94ceebd884114
#
_entry.id   20f54ef1829955e4c1b94ceebd884114
#
_cell.length_a   1.000
_cell.length_b   1.000
_cell.length_c   1.000
_cell.angle_alpha   90.00
_cell.angle_beta   90.00
_cell.angle_gamma   90.00
#
_symmetry.space_group_name_H-M   'P 1'
#
loop_
_entity.id
_entity.type
_entity.pdbx_description
1 polymer ?
#
loop_
_entity_poly.entity_id
_entity_poly.type
_entity_poly.pdbx_seq_one_letter_code
_entity_poly.pdbx_strand_id
1 'polypeptide(L)'
;MYRSNPFAGEFLALGIGILLIYLILIVGIILLVVYYYKTLIDTMAYVRPQNRLTGVANILFMWIPLFNLIYGFIIYPKICDSIKNEYRSQGLAEDGDFGKGLAITMCALAFGAFIPIVNFLTPLATLIIWIIFWVKINGYKEVLMQKNANGFSSESAGIVSGSTDLLD
;
A
#
# COMPACT_ATOMS: atom_id res chain seq x y z
N MET A 1 16.95 29.71 50.96
CA MET A 1 15.50 29.73 50.64
C MET A 1 15.37 29.57 49.13
N TYR A 2 15.10 28.37 48.64
CA TYR A 2 14.99 28.07 47.21
C TYR A 2 13.57 28.51 46.75
N ARG A 3 13.47 29.61 46.06
CA ARG A 3 12.20 30.13 45.54
C ARG A 3 11.82 29.25 44.34
N SER A 4 10.99 28.26 44.55
CA SER A 4 10.44 27.43 43.46
C SER A 4 9.70 28.35 42.46
N ASN A 5 10.14 28.31 41.20
CA ASN A 5 9.52 29.09 40.15
C ASN A 5 8.11 28.52 39.90
N PRO A 6 7.01 29.24 40.19
CA PRO A 6 5.63 28.71 40.09
C PRO A 6 5.27 28.28 38.65
N PHE A 7 5.95 28.83 37.63
CA PHE A 7 5.72 28.49 36.23
C PHE A 7 6.45 27.21 35.78
N ALA A 8 7.40 26.68 36.56
CA ALA A 8 8.16 25.50 36.17
C ALA A 8 7.28 24.25 35.96
N GLY A 9 6.23 24.10 36.79
CA GLY A 9 5.28 23.00 36.70
C GLY A 9 4.40 23.09 35.46
N GLU A 10 3.96 24.28 35.09
CA GLU A 10 3.12 24.49 33.89
C GLU A 10 3.90 24.25 32.61
N PHE A 11 5.15 24.73 32.52
CA PHE A 11 6.03 24.45 31.37
C PHE A 11 6.35 22.95 31.22
N LEU A 12 6.55 22.26 32.34
CA LEU A 12 6.77 20.82 32.35
C LEU A 12 5.52 20.06 31.85
N ALA A 13 4.34 20.43 32.33
CA ALA A 13 3.07 19.82 31.92
C ALA A 13 2.79 20.05 30.43
N LEU A 14 3.03 21.27 29.93
CA LEU A 14 2.93 21.59 28.50
C LEU A 14 3.92 20.78 27.66
N GLY A 15 5.16 20.65 28.10
CA GLY A 15 6.19 19.85 27.41
C GLY A 15 5.83 18.38 27.33
N ILE A 16 5.32 17.78 28.43
CA ILE A 16 4.82 16.40 28.44
C ILE A 16 3.61 16.25 27.51
N GLY A 17 2.66 17.21 27.53
CA GLY A 17 1.48 17.18 26.66
C GLY A 17 1.86 17.18 25.15
N ILE A 18 2.79 18.06 24.76
CA ILE A 18 3.31 18.11 23.39
C ILE A 18 4.00 16.80 23.01
N LEU A 19 4.82 16.24 23.90
CA LEU A 19 5.53 14.99 23.66
C LEU A 19 4.55 13.81 23.47
N LEU A 20 3.48 13.74 24.27
CA LEU A 20 2.43 12.72 24.10
C LEU A 20 1.70 12.86 22.76
N ILE A 21 1.38 14.08 22.33
CA ILE A 21 0.75 14.31 21.03
C ILE A 21 1.68 13.84 19.89
N TYR A 22 2.98 14.19 19.95
CA TYR A 22 3.96 13.70 18.98
C TYR A 22 4.05 12.17 18.95
N LEU A 23 4.05 11.53 20.12
CA LEU A 23 4.08 10.07 20.22
C LEU A 23 2.86 9.43 19.55
N ILE A 24 1.66 9.96 19.81
CA ILE A 24 0.42 9.47 19.19
C ILE A 24 0.46 9.64 17.67
N LEU A 25 0.92 10.78 17.18
CA LEU A 25 1.06 11.03 15.75
C LEU A 25 2.06 10.07 15.09
N ILE A 26 3.21 9.83 15.71
CA ILE A 26 4.22 8.89 15.20
C ILE A 26 3.64 7.47 15.13
N VAL A 27 2.98 7.01 16.19
CA VAL A 27 2.34 5.68 16.20
C VAL A 27 1.26 5.59 15.11
N GLY A 28 0.44 6.63 14.95
CA GLY A 28 -0.58 6.69 13.90
C GLY A 28 0.03 6.57 12.49
N ILE A 29 1.12 7.28 12.22
CA ILE A 29 1.83 7.21 10.92
C ILE A 29 2.42 5.81 10.71
N ILE A 30 3.03 5.21 11.73
CA ILE A 30 3.58 3.85 11.62
C ILE A 30 2.48 2.85 11.27
N LEU A 31 1.34 2.88 11.97
CA LEU A 31 0.21 1.99 11.70
C LEU A 31 -0.34 2.17 10.29
N LEU A 32 -0.43 3.40 9.80
CA LEU A 32 -0.89 3.72 8.46
C LEU A 32 0.07 3.17 7.40
N VAL A 33 1.38 3.30 7.60
CA VAL A 33 2.41 2.74 6.72
C VAL A 33 2.36 1.21 6.72
N VAL A 34 2.24 0.57 7.90
CA VAL A 34 2.09 -0.89 8.02
C VAL A 34 0.87 -1.37 7.25
N TYR A 35 -0.28 -0.68 7.40
CA TYR A 35 -1.51 -1.05 6.70
C TYR A 35 -1.39 -0.88 5.18
N TYR A 36 -0.69 0.16 4.71
CA TYR A 36 -0.39 0.34 3.30
C TYR A 36 0.43 -0.82 2.73
N TYR A 37 1.55 -1.20 3.37
CA TYR A 37 2.37 -2.33 2.92
C TYR A 37 1.61 -3.66 2.97
N LYS A 38 0.78 -3.84 4.00
CA LYS A 38 -0.13 -4.99 4.07
C LYS A 38 -1.05 -5.04 2.85
N THR A 39 -1.63 -3.91 2.44
CA THR A 39 -2.48 -3.84 1.24
C THR A 39 -1.73 -4.28 -0.01
N LEU A 40 -0.47 -3.86 -0.20
CA LEU A 40 0.35 -4.28 -1.34
C LEU A 40 0.64 -5.79 -1.32
N ILE A 41 0.99 -6.34 -0.15
CA ILE A 41 1.27 -7.77 0.04
C ILE A 41 0.02 -8.59 -0.21
N ASP A 42 -1.11 -8.21 0.38
CA ASP A 42 -2.40 -8.88 0.20
C ASP A 42 -2.83 -8.85 -1.28
N THR A 43 -2.66 -7.71 -1.96
CA THR A 43 -2.95 -7.61 -3.40
C THR A 43 -2.15 -8.63 -4.20
N MET A 44 -0.85 -8.75 -3.91
CA MET A 44 0.00 -9.74 -4.58
C MET A 44 -0.36 -11.19 -4.23
N ALA A 45 -0.98 -11.43 -3.06
CA ALA A 45 -1.47 -12.76 -2.70
C ALA A 45 -2.63 -13.22 -3.59
N TYR A 46 -3.46 -12.30 -4.08
CA TYR A 46 -4.57 -12.60 -5.02
C TYR A 46 -4.13 -12.69 -6.48
N VAL A 47 -2.91 -12.29 -6.81
CA VAL A 47 -2.31 -12.48 -8.15
C VAL A 47 -1.72 -13.89 -8.22
N ARG A 48 -2.05 -14.67 -9.26
CA ARG A 48 -1.50 -16.02 -9.45
C ARG A 48 0.01 -15.99 -9.67
N PRO A 49 0.77 -17.00 -9.19
CA PRO A 49 2.23 -17.03 -9.27
C PRO A 49 2.81 -16.75 -10.67
N GLN A 50 2.16 -17.27 -11.73
CA GLN A 50 2.59 -17.05 -13.11
C GLN A 50 2.46 -15.61 -13.60
N ASN A 51 1.61 -14.81 -12.97
CA ASN A 51 1.36 -13.40 -13.33
C ASN A 51 2.14 -12.42 -12.45
N ARG A 52 2.79 -12.91 -11.37
CA ARG A 52 3.57 -12.08 -10.46
C ARG A 52 4.94 -11.73 -11.05
N LEU A 53 5.19 -10.44 -11.23
CA LEU A 53 6.50 -9.92 -11.64
C LEU A 53 7.39 -9.55 -10.45
N THR A 54 6.84 -9.59 -9.23
CA THR A 54 7.57 -9.33 -7.98
C THR A 54 7.05 -10.21 -6.86
N GLY A 55 7.94 -10.59 -5.94
CA GLY A 55 7.60 -11.36 -4.75
C GLY A 55 7.37 -10.46 -3.52
N VAL A 56 6.72 -11.03 -2.50
CA VAL A 56 6.46 -10.37 -1.21
C VAL A 56 7.76 -9.85 -0.56
N ALA A 57 8.85 -10.64 -0.63
CA ALA A 57 10.14 -10.24 -0.09
C ALA A 57 10.64 -8.90 -0.67
N ASN A 58 10.44 -8.68 -1.97
CA ASN A 58 10.83 -7.43 -2.64
C ASN A 58 10.03 -6.23 -2.13
N ILE A 59 8.76 -6.43 -1.77
CA ILE A 59 7.92 -5.38 -1.17
C ILE A 59 8.43 -5.03 0.22
N LEU A 60 8.88 -6.02 1.00
CA LEU A 60 9.44 -5.79 2.34
C LEU A 60 10.75 -4.98 2.30
N PHE A 61 11.59 -5.15 1.27
CA PHE A 61 12.80 -4.33 1.12
C PHE A 61 12.51 -2.84 0.94
N MET A 62 11.30 -2.47 0.49
CA MET A 62 10.89 -1.07 0.39
C MET A 62 10.67 -0.39 1.75
N TRP A 63 10.72 -1.13 2.86
CA TRP A 63 10.72 -0.58 4.22
C TRP A 63 12.00 0.19 4.56
N ILE A 64 13.08 -0.05 3.82
CA ILE A 64 14.34 0.67 4.00
C ILE A 64 14.26 1.99 3.23
N PRO A 65 14.22 3.17 3.91
CA PRO A 65 13.89 4.45 3.28
C PRO A 65 14.80 4.81 2.10
N LEU A 66 16.13 4.69 2.26
CA LEU A 66 17.09 4.98 1.18
C LEU A 66 16.98 3.99 0.02
N PHE A 67 16.68 2.73 0.33
CA PHE A 67 16.50 1.71 -0.67
C PHE A 67 15.21 1.92 -1.45
N ASN A 68 14.13 2.30 -0.76
CA ASN A 68 12.83 2.59 -1.36
C ASN A 68 12.90 3.71 -2.41
N LEU A 69 13.77 4.70 -2.21
CA LEU A 69 13.90 5.82 -3.12
C LEU A 69 14.23 5.40 -4.56
N ILE A 70 15.13 4.41 -4.71
CA ILE A 70 15.54 3.88 -6.02
C ILE A 70 14.73 2.64 -6.39
N TYR A 71 14.57 1.73 -5.42
CA TYR A 71 13.94 0.44 -5.63
C TYR A 71 12.44 0.56 -5.89
N GLY A 72 11.80 1.62 -5.38
CA GLY A 72 10.41 1.97 -5.65
C GLY A 72 10.11 2.11 -7.13
N PHE A 73 11.01 2.70 -7.93
CA PHE A 73 10.86 2.81 -9.40
C PHE A 73 10.79 1.45 -10.11
N ILE A 74 11.31 0.42 -9.49
CA ILE A 74 11.31 -0.94 -10.05
C ILE A 74 10.11 -1.73 -9.54
N ILE A 75 9.84 -1.68 -8.24
CA ILE A 75 8.87 -2.56 -7.61
C ILE A 75 7.44 -2.09 -7.81
N TYR A 76 7.13 -0.80 -7.66
CA TYR A 76 5.76 -0.32 -7.87
C TYR A 76 5.24 -0.56 -9.30
N PRO A 77 6.00 -0.29 -10.37
CA PRO A 77 5.57 -0.68 -11.72
C PRO A 77 5.36 -2.18 -11.87
N LYS A 78 6.22 -3.03 -11.28
CA LYS A 78 6.05 -4.49 -11.32
C LYS A 78 4.79 -4.96 -10.59
N ILE A 79 4.41 -4.31 -9.49
CA ILE A 79 3.13 -4.58 -8.81
C ILE A 79 1.97 -4.26 -9.76
N CYS A 80 1.97 -3.08 -10.39
CA CYS A 80 0.94 -2.66 -11.33
C CYS A 80 0.85 -3.59 -12.55
N ASP A 81 1.98 -3.96 -13.12
CA ASP A 81 2.04 -4.89 -14.26
C ASP A 81 1.59 -6.31 -13.86
N SER A 82 1.87 -6.76 -12.63
CA SER A 82 1.37 -8.04 -12.11
C SER A 82 -0.16 -8.07 -12.00
N ILE A 83 -0.75 -6.99 -11.47
CA ILE A 83 -2.20 -6.82 -11.40
C ILE A 83 -2.80 -6.82 -12.80
N LYS A 84 -2.19 -6.09 -13.73
CA LYS A 84 -2.62 -6.04 -15.14
C LYS A 84 -2.62 -7.42 -15.79
N ASN A 85 -1.55 -8.20 -15.58
CA ASN A 85 -1.45 -9.56 -16.11
C ASN A 85 -2.55 -10.46 -15.54
N GLU A 86 -2.84 -10.33 -14.24
CA GLU A 86 -3.89 -11.09 -13.57
C GLU A 86 -5.27 -10.74 -14.13
N TYR A 87 -5.58 -9.44 -14.27
CA TYR A 87 -6.83 -8.98 -14.87
C TYR A 87 -7.03 -9.54 -16.28
N ARG A 88 -6.01 -9.45 -17.12
CA ARG A 88 -6.06 -10.00 -18.49
C ARG A 88 -6.26 -11.50 -18.51
N SER A 89 -5.58 -12.23 -17.64
CA SER A 89 -5.69 -13.70 -17.58
C SER A 89 -7.03 -14.18 -17.05
N GLN A 90 -7.77 -13.33 -16.31
CA GLN A 90 -9.13 -13.60 -15.82
C GLN A 90 -10.22 -13.07 -16.75
N GLY A 91 -9.87 -12.48 -17.89
CA GLY A 91 -10.82 -11.87 -18.84
C GLY A 91 -11.53 -10.64 -18.27
N LEU A 92 -10.96 -9.98 -17.26
CA LEU A 92 -11.47 -8.72 -16.74
C LEU A 92 -11.07 -7.60 -17.69
N ALA A 93 -12.06 -7.01 -18.35
CA ALA A 93 -11.86 -5.94 -19.33
C ALA A 93 -11.59 -4.62 -18.60
N GLU A 94 -10.33 -4.30 -18.36
CA GLU A 94 -9.90 -2.96 -17.97
C GLU A 94 -8.67 -2.57 -18.78
N ASP A 95 -8.83 -1.57 -19.66
CA ASP A 95 -7.73 -0.94 -20.37
C ASP A 95 -7.19 0.22 -19.55
N GLY A 96 -6.01 0.02 -18.93
CA GLY A 96 -5.40 1.04 -18.11
C GLY A 96 -3.95 0.73 -17.74
N ASP A 97 -3.31 1.72 -17.10
CA ASP A 97 -1.95 1.60 -16.58
C ASP A 97 -1.88 0.96 -15.19
N PHE A 98 -3.03 0.64 -14.60
CA PHE A 98 -3.19 0.04 -13.28
C PHE A 98 -2.48 0.82 -12.16
N GLY A 99 -2.33 2.14 -12.33
CA GLY A 99 -1.67 3.02 -11.37
C GLY A 99 -0.15 3.14 -11.59
N LYS A 100 0.39 2.58 -12.66
CA LYS A 100 1.84 2.64 -12.96
C LYS A 100 2.35 4.07 -13.12
N GLY A 101 1.59 4.94 -13.80
CA GLY A 101 1.90 6.36 -13.92
C GLY A 101 1.94 7.07 -12.56
N LEU A 102 0.94 6.82 -11.71
CA LEU A 102 0.91 7.35 -10.33
C LEU A 102 2.11 6.87 -9.52
N ALA A 103 2.47 5.59 -9.62
CA ALA A 103 3.61 5.00 -8.93
C ALA A 103 4.93 5.66 -9.33
N ILE A 104 5.16 5.85 -10.63
CA ILE A 104 6.36 6.52 -11.15
C ILE A 104 6.39 7.98 -10.70
N THR A 105 5.28 8.70 -10.78
CA THR A 105 5.17 10.10 -10.35
C THR A 105 5.45 10.23 -8.85
N MET A 106 4.93 9.34 -8.03
CA MET A 106 5.20 9.30 -6.58
C MET A 106 6.70 9.15 -6.30
N CYS A 107 7.35 8.21 -6.97
CA CYS A 107 8.80 8.00 -6.84
C CYS A 107 9.59 9.24 -7.34
N ALA A 108 9.19 9.84 -8.45
CA ALA A 108 9.85 11.04 -8.99
C ALA A 108 9.72 12.25 -8.02
N LEU A 109 8.54 12.46 -7.42
CA LEU A 109 8.32 13.51 -6.44
C LEU A 109 9.15 13.30 -5.15
N ALA A 110 9.41 12.04 -4.76
CA ALA A 110 10.28 11.76 -3.61
C ALA A 110 11.69 12.31 -3.81
N PHE A 111 12.21 12.35 -5.03
CA PHE A 111 13.48 13.03 -5.36
C PHE A 111 13.36 14.55 -5.28
N GLY A 112 12.20 15.12 -5.56
CA GLY A 112 11.96 16.57 -5.42
C GLY A 112 12.17 17.08 -4.00
N ALA A 113 12.04 16.22 -2.99
CA ALA A 113 12.31 16.58 -1.60
C ALA A 113 13.79 16.97 -1.34
N PHE A 114 14.72 16.58 -2.19
CA PHE A 114 16.14 16.99 -2.10
C PHE A 114 16.42 18.35 -2.72
N ILE A 115 15.47 18.95 -3.43
CA ILE A 115 15.63 20.28 -4.04
C ILE A 115 15.07 21.34 -3.09
N PRO A 116 15.89 22.23 -2.51
CA PRO A 116 15.47 23.14 -1.44
C PRO A 116 14.25 24.01 -1.81
N ILE A 117 14.16 24.46 -3.06
CA ILE A 117 13.08 25.35 -3.54
C ILE A 117 11.75 24.58 -3.64
N VAL A 118 11.80 23.30 -4.01
CA VAL A 118 10.62 22.45 -4.29
C VAL A 118 10.18 21.67 -3.06
N ASN A 119 11.08 21.51 -2.09
CA ASN A 119 10.90 20.71 -0.87
C ASN A 119 9.64 21.06 -0.07
N PHE A 120 9.18 22.30 -0.12
CA PHE A 120 7.98 22.72 0.61
C PHE A 120 6.69 22.15 0.02
N LEU A 121 6.61 21.98 -1.29
CA LEU A 121 5.39 21.51 -1.99
C LEU A 121 5.40 19.99 -2.25
N THR A 122 6.58 19.40 -2.43
CA THR A 122 6.70 17.98 -2.77
C THR A 122 6.13 17.00 -1.74
N PRO A 123 6.27 17.18 -0.42
CA PRO A 123 5.70 16.24 0.55
C PRO A 123 4.17 16.18 0.47
N LEU A 124 3.51 17.33 0.29
CA LEU A 124 2.07 17.41 0.17
C LEU A 124 1.59 16.73 -1.13
N ALA A 125 2.23 17.04 -2.25
CA ALA A 125 1.93 16.42 -3.53
C ALA A 125 2.16 14.91 -3.51
N THR A 126 3.27 14.45 -2.91
CA THR A 126 3.59 13.03 -2.75
C THR A 126 2.54 12.33 -1.89
N LEU A 127 2.09 12.94 -0.79
CA LEU A 127 1.06 12.39 0.09
C LEU A 127 -0.26 12.20 -0.67
N ILE A 128 -0.69 13.19 -1.45
CA ILE A 128 -1.93 13.11 -2.23
C ILE A 128 -1.84 11.98 -3.26
N ILE A 129 -0.75 11.92 -4.04
CA ILE A 129 -0.57 10.86 -5.06
C ILE A 129 -0.46 9.49 -4.41
N TRP A 130 0.20 9.38 -3.24
CA TRP A 130 0.30 8.14 -2.49
C TRP A 130 -1.06 7.63 -2.02
N ILE A 131 -1.95 8.52 -1.52
CA ILE A 131 -3.31 8.15 -1.14
C ILE A 131 -4.11 7.69 -2.36
N ILE A 132 -4.05 8.42 -3.48
CA ILE A 132 -4.75 8.04 -4.71
C ILE A 132 -4.26 6.68 -5.21
N PHE A 133 -2.96 6.46 -5.22
CA PHE A 133 -2.35 5.18 -5.59
C PHE A 133 -2.84 4.04 -4.69
N TRP A 134 -2.83 4.26 -3.38
CA TRP A 134 -3.28 3.27 -2.40
C TRP A 134 -4.75 2.89 -2.58
N VAL A 135 -5.64 3.88 -2.72
CA VAL A 135 -7.07 3.65 -2.98
C VAL A 135 -7.27 2.85 -4.27
N LYS A 136 -6.53 3.19 -5.33
CA LYS A 136 -6.59 2.49 -6.61
C LYS A 136 -6.14 1.03 -6.49
N ILE A 137 -5.04 0.76 -5.82
CA ILE A 137 -4.56 -0.62 -5.57
C ILE A 137 -5.54 -1.41 -4.71
N ASN A 138 -6.13 -0.78 -3.69
CA ASN A 138 -7.14 -1.45 -2.86
C ASN A 138 -8.38 -1.84 -3.67
N GLY A 139 -8.85 -0.98 -4.58
CA GLY A 139 -9.94 -1.30 -5.50
C GLY A 139 -9.63 -2.51 -6.37
N TYR A 140 -8.45 -2.60 -6.94
CA TYR A 140 -8.03 -3.79 -7.72
C TYR A 140 -7.98 -5.05 -6.86
N LYS A 141 -7.48 -4.95 -5.62
CA LYS A 141 -7.48 -6.07 -4.68
C LYS A 141 -8.88 -6.61 -4.43
N GLU A 142 -9.85 -5.74 -4.20
CA GLU A 142 -11.25 -6.14 -3.93
C GLU A 142 -11.87 -6.88 -5.12
N VAL A 143 -11.65 -6.40 -6.34
CA VAL A 143 -12.14 -7.09 -7.56
C VAL A 143 -11.53 -8.47 -7.70
N LEU A 144 -10.20 -8.61 -7.51
CA LEU A 144 -9.51 -9.90 -7.57
C LEU A 144 -9.99 -10.86 -6.47
N MET A 145 -10.21 -10.35 -5.27
CA MET A 145 -10.73 -11.13 -4.14
C MET A 145 -12.13 -11.68 -4.44
N GLN A 146 -13.03 -10.84 -4.93
CA GLN A 146 -14.41 -11.24 -5.29
C GLN A 146 -14.40 -12.27 -6.43
N LYS A 147 -13.57 -12.09 -7.45
CA LYS A 147 -13.47 -13.01 -8.58
C LYS A 147 -12.96 -14.36 -8.16
N ASN A 148 -11.93 -14.41 -7.32
CA ASN A 148 -11.38 -15.67 -6.79
C ASN A 148 -12.39 -16.40 -5.90
N ALA A 149 -13.17 -15.67 -5.07
CA ALA A 149 -14.22 -16.26 -4.25
C ALA A 149 -15.35 -16.87 -5.10
N ASN A 150 -15.80 -16.16 -6.13
CA ASN A 150 -16.85 -16.65 -7.02
C ASN A 150 -16.38 -17.84 -7.88
N GLY A 151 -15.11 -17.84 -8.31
CA GLY A 151 -14.50 -18.98 -9.03
C GLY A 151 -14.50 -20.25 -8.19
N PHE A 152 -14.14 -20.16 -6.92
CA PHE A 152 -14.16 -21.29 -6.00
C PHE A 152 -15.58 -21.83 -5.73
N SER A 153 -16.56 -20.94 -5.61
CA SER A 153 -17.97 -21.34 -5.39
C SER A 153 -18.56 -22.07 -6.59
N SER A 154 -18.22 -21.66 -7.82
CA SER A 154 -18.71 -22.34 -9.04
C SER A 154 -18.06 -23.71 -9.24
N GLU A 155 -16.79 -23.88 -8.90
CA GLU A 155 -16.07 -25.15 -8.98
C GLU A 155 -16.59 -26.15 -7.95
N SER A 156 -16.85 -25.72 -6.72
CA SER A 156 -17.42 -26.58 -5.66
C SER A 156 -18.86 -27.04 -6.01
N ALA A 157 -19.68 -26.19 -6.61
CA ALA A 157 -21.02 -26.54 -7.07
C ALA A 157 -21.00 -27.57 -8.22
N GLY A 158 -20.01 -27.45 -9.14
CA GLY A 158 -19.83 -28.40 -10.24
C GLY A 158 -19.42 -29.81 -9.77
N ILE A 159 -18.60 -29.89 -8.73
CA ILE A 159 -18.18 -31.18 -8.15
C ILE A 159 -19.36 -31.89 -7.48
N VAL A 160 -20.22 -31.16 -6.78
CA VAL A 160 -21.40 -31.75 -6.11
C VAL A 160 -22.43 -32.24 -7.12
N SER A 161 -22.66 -31.55 -8.24
CA SER A 161 -23.59 -31.99 -9.27
C SER A 161 -23.08 -33.19 -10.07
N GLY A 162 -21.78 -33.31 -10.31
CA GLY A 162 -21.19 -34.46 -11.02
C GLY A 162 -21.15 -35.77 -10.22
N SER A 163 -21.25 -35.69 -8.88
CA SER A 163 -21.26 -36.90 -8.04
C SER A 163 -22.64 -37.57 -7.92
N THR A 164 -23.72 -36.88 -8.26
CA THR A 164 -25.08 -37.44 -8.26
C THR A 164 -25.40 -38.27 -9.51
N ASP A 165 -24.74 -37.98 -10.64
CA ASP A 165 -24.95 -38.70 -11.89
C ASP A 165 -24.23 -40.07 -11.96
N LEU A 166 -23.44 -40.43 -10.95
CA LEU A 166 -22.73 -41.72 -10.88
C LEU A 166 -23.45 -42.77 -10.01
N LEU A 167 -24.64 -42.47 -9.50
CA LEU A 167 -25.42 -43.36 -8.61
C LEU A 167 -26.73 -43.89 -9.23
N ASP A 168 -27.01 -43.59 -10.49
CA ASP A 168 -28.06 -44.13 -11.31
C ASP A 168 -27.46 -45.09 -12.39
#